data_0e5553323a74f623b926e1dacc8fb2e9
#
_entry.id   0e5553323a74f623b926e1dacc8fb2e9
#
_cell.length_a   1.000
_cell.length_b   1.000
_cell.length_c   1.000
_cell.angle_alpha   90.00
_cell.angle_beta   90.00
_cell.angle_gamma   90.00
#
_symmetry.space_group_name_H-M   'P 1'
#
loop_
_entity.id
_entity.type
_entity.pdbx_description
1 polymer ?
#
loop_
_entity_poly.entity_id
_entity_poly.type
_entity_poly.pdbx_seq_one_letter_code
_entity_poly.pdbx_strand_id
1 'polypeptide(L)'
;MLLLIKYTLLYGIVLMLVALGGMFSEHSGVINIALEGIMVVGGLAGVLVTASMPTTMAPALIVLAAVVAAAVCGMLYSLLLAFASINLKADQTIGGTALNMLATAIAMILAKNFNGSTSAKISYTNKPFLFSIGGLELSIFIPLGIVLLVVSYIVMYKTRFGLRLRACGEHPQAADSVGINVYRMRYAGVLISGFLGGVGGLAYVIPSVQTWNFEVGVAGTGFLALAVMIFGQWKPFNIFGAAMFFAVFKSLANIADSTVLAQLGWSSNIYNMMPFIASMVILSFTSTNSQAPKAEGVPYDKGSR
;
A
#
# COMPACT_ATOMS: atom_id res chain seq x y z
N MET A 1 -23.62 -13.18 1.84
CA MET A 1 -22.82 -13.33 0.62
C MET A 1 -22.44 -11.98 0.00
N LEU A 2 -23.37 -11.06 -0.23
CA LEU A 2 -23.08 -9.73 -0.76
C LEU A 2 -22.07 -8.93 0.06
N LEU A 3 -22.15 -9.01 1.38
CA LEU A 3 -21.21 -8.34 2.30
C LEU A 3 -19.78 -8.86 2.15
N LEU A 4 -19.62 -10.19 1.98
CA LEU A 4 -18.33 -10.81 1.73
C LEU A 4 -17.71 -10.29 0.43
N ILE A 5 -18.48 -10.23 -0.64
CA ILE A 5 -18.02 -9.69 -1.95
C ILE A 5 -17.59 -8.23 -1.79
N LYS A 6 -18.41 -7.40 -1.11
CA LYS A 6 -18.10 -5.98 -0.86
C LYS A 6 -16.73 -5.82 -0.18
N TYR A 7 -16.51 -6.51 0.94
CA TYR A 7 -15.25 -6.39 1.68
C TYR A 7 -14.07 -7.04 0.97
N THR A 8 -14.30 -8.15 0.24
CA THR A 8 -13.24 -8.78 -0.57
C THR A 8 -12.74 -7.83 -1.67
N LEU A 9 -13.65 -7.17 -2.38
CA LEU A 9 -13.27 -6.17 -3.38
C LEU A 9 -12.53 -4.99 -2.73
N LEU A 10 -13.02 -4.48 -1.62
CA LEU A 10 -12.42 -3.36 -0.92
C LEU A 10 -10.99 -3.69 -0.46
N TYR A 11 -10.80 -4.77 0.30
CA TYR A 11 -9.48 -5.16 0.80
C TYR A 11 -8.55 -5.65 -0.31
N GLY A 12 -9.10 -6.33 -1.34
CA GLY A 12 -8.32 -6.79 -2.48
C GLY A 12 -7.70 -5.63 -3.27
N ILE A 13 -8.47 -4.57 -3.52
CA ILE A 13 -7.95 -3.37 -4.18
C ILE A 13 -6.90 -2.66 -3.34
N VAL A 14 -7.10 -2.56 -2.02
CA VAL A 14 -6.10 -1.96 -1.12
C VAL A 14 -4.79 -2.74 -1.16
N LEU A 15 -4.85 -4.06 -0.92
CA LEU A 15 -3.67 -4.92 -0.94
C LEU A 15 -2.96 -4.88 -2.30
N MET A 16 -3.73 -4.90 -3.39
CA MET A 16 -3.18 -4.79 -4.75
C MET A 16 -2.44 -3.47 -4.96
N LEU A 17 -3.03 -2.32 -4.60
CA LEU A 17 -2.40 -1.00 -4.79
C LEU A 17 -1.07 -0.89 -4.04
N VAL A 18 -1.06 -1.32 -2.78
CA VAL A 18 0.14 -1.28 -1.94
C VAL A 18 1.20 -2.26 -2.44
N ALA A 19 0.80 -3.48 -2.82
CA ALA A 19 1.70 -4.49 -3.37
C ALA A 19 2.29 -4.05 -4.74
N LEU A 20 1.50 -3.39 -5.59
CA LEU A 20 2.02 -2.77 -6.82
C LEU A 20 3.04 -1.67 -6.50
N GLY A 21 2.81 -0.90 -5.44
CA GLY A 21 3.80 0.06 -4.93
C GLY A 21 5.12 -0.63 -4.57
N GLY A 22 5.06 -1.68 -3.75
CA GLY A 22 6.23 -2.50 -3.40
C GLY A 22 6.96 -3.02 -4.64
N MET A 23 6.21 -3.56 -5.60
CA MET A 23 6.75 -4.07 -6.87
C MET A 23 7.59 -3.03 -7.64
N PHE A 24 7.13 -1.77 -7.72
CA PHE A 24 7.91 -0.72 -8.39
C PHE A 24 9.19 -0.39 -7.65
N SER A 25 9.15 -0.34 -6.32
CA SER A 25 10.33 -0.10 -5.50
C SER A 25 11.36 -1.23 -5.66
N GLU A 26 10.95 -2.49 -5.52
CA GLU A 26 11.84 -3.63 -5.55
C GLU A 26 12.42 -3.88 -6.94
N HIS A 27 11.63 -3.68 -8.01
CA HIS A 27 12.18 -3.67 -9.37
C HIS A 27 13.18 -2.53 -9.64
N SER A 28 13.25 -1.52 -8.79
CA SER A 28 14.32 -0.53 -8.84
C SER A 28 15.59 -0.94 -8.10
N GLY A 29 15.52 -2.02 -7.30
CA GLY A 29 16.57 -2.52 -6.44
C GLY A 29 16.49 -1.99 -4.99
N VAL A 30 15.38 -1.35 -4.60
CA VAL A 30 15.16 -0.84 -3.23
C VAL A 30 13.99 -1.59 -2.59
N ILE A 31 14.27 -2.32 -1.51
CA ILE A 31 13.24 -2.96 -0.67
C ILE A 31 12.43 -1.87 0.04
N ASN A 32 11.11 -1.96 -0.03
CA ASN A 32 10.25 -1.00 0.64
C ASN A 32 9.41 -1.65 1.75
N ILE A 33 10.03 -1.87 2.90
CA ILE A 33 9.33 -2.30 4.12
C ILE A 33 8.50 -1.16 4.73
N ALA A 34 8.77 0.10 4.35
CA ALA A 34 8.05 1.26 4.87
C ALA A 34 6.61 1.41 4.32
N LEU A 35 6.10 0.44 3.55
CA LEU A 35 4.75 0.50 2.96
C LEU A 35 3.65 0.69 4.01
N GLU A 36 3.77 0.09 5.19
CA GLU A 36 2.84 0.28 6.31
C GLU A 36 2.78 1.76 6.72
N GLY A 37 3.94 2.39 6.93
CA GLY A 37 4.05 3.81 7.28
C GLY A 37 3.58 4.74 6.17
N ILE A 38 3.88 4.42 4.92
CA ILE A 38 3.41 5.18 3.76
C ILE A 38 1.87 5.16 3.68
N MET A 39 1.24 4.01 3.94
CA MET A 39 -0.22 3.89 4.03
C MET A 39 -0.79 4.77 5.14
N VAL A 40 -0.16 4.76 6.33
CA VAL A 40 -0.60 5.57 7.48
C VAL A 40 -0.55 7.06 7.15
N VAL A 41 0.57 7.54 6.59
CA VAL A 41 0.75 8.96 6.24
C VAL A 41 -0.19 9.38 5.11
N GLY A 42 -0.33 8.55 4.06
CA GLY A 42 -1.24 8.82 2.96
C GLY A 42 -2.71 8.82 3.41
N GLY A 43 -3.10 7.83 4.23
CA GLY A 43 -4.44 7.75 4.82
C GLY A 43 -4.75 8.96 5.70
N LEU A 44 -3.79 9.36 6.55
CA LEU A 44 -3.94 10.57 7.39
C LEU A 44 -4.14 11.82 6.54
N ALA A 45 -3.28 12.05 5.53
CA ALA A 45 -3.36 13.23 4.69
C ALA A 45 -4.72 13.34 3.98
N GLY A 46 -5.20 12.24 3.41
CA GLY A 46 -6.50 12.23 2.76
C GLY A 46 -7.68 12.41 3.73
N VAL A 47 -7.59 11.83 4.93
CA VAL A 47 -8.60 12.01 5.99
C VAL A 47 -8.62 13.44 6.48
N LEU A 48 -7.47 14.07 6.73
CA LEU A 48 -7.38 15.47 7.14
C LEU A 48 -8.01 16.41 6.10
N VAL A 49 -7.72 16.20 4.83
CA VAL A 49 -8.33 16.96 3.72
C VAL A 49 -9.84 16.76 3.71
N THR A 50 -10.31 15.50 3.80
CA THR A 50 -11.74 15.20 3.79
C THR A 50 -12.48 15.81 4.99
N ALA A 51 -11.86 15.78 6.18
CA ALA A 51 -12.44 16.35 7.40
C ALA A 51 -12.45 17.89 7.42
N SER A 52 -11.48 18.52 6.72
CA SER A 52 -11.37 19.98 6.64
C SER A 52 -12.26 20.61 5.57
N MET A 53 -12.74 19.83 4.60
CA MET A 53 -13.55 20.34 3.49
C MET A 53 -15.03 20.48 3.89
N PRO A 54 -15.70 21.58 3.49
CA PRO A 54 -17.12 21.75 3.71
C PRO A 54 -17.92 20.65 2.97
N THR A 55 -18.94 20.11 3.61
CA THR A 55 -19.84 19.10 3.02
C THR A 55 -20.67 19.61 1.84
N THR A 56 -20.69 20.93 1.63
CA THR A 56 -21.37 21.61 0.51
C THR A 56 -20.57 21.56 -0.79
N MET A 57 -19.29 21.18 -0.74
CA MET A 57 -18.46 21.05 -1.95
C MET A 57 -18.88 19.86 -2.81
N ALA A 58 -18.62 19.96 -4.12
CA ALA A 58 -18.87 18.87 -5.04
C ALA A 58 -18.10 17.59 -4.63
N PRO A 59 -18.78 16.43 -4.51
CA PRO A 59 -18.15 15.18 -4.05
C PRO A 59 -16.89 14.81 -4.84
N ALA A 60 -16.87 15.06 -6.14
CA ALA A 60 -15.72 14.79 -7.00
C ALA A 60 -14.47 15.60 -6.63
N LEU A 61 -14.65 16.87 -6.18
CA LEU A 61 -13.53 17.70 -5.72
C LEU A 61 -12.95 17.21 -4.39
N ILE A 62 -13.81 16.76 -3.46
CA ILE A 62 -13.39 16.20 -2.18
C ILE A 62 -12.55 14.93 -2.43
N VAL A 63 -13.05 14.03 -3.29
CA VAL A 63 -12.35 12.80 -3.65
C VAL A 63 -11.00 13.10 -4.32
N LEU A 64 -11.00 13.99 -5.32
CA LEU A 64 -9.77 14.35 -6.04
C LEU A 64 -8.72 14.95 -5.09
N ALA A 65 -9.12 15.91 -4.26
CA ALA A 65 -8.21 16.56 -3.31
C ALA A 65 -7.66 15.56 -2.28
N ALA A 66 -8.49 14.67 -1.73
CA ALA A 66 -8.07 13.65 -0.78
C ALA A 66 -7.09 12.65 -1.43
N VAL A 67 -7.38 12.18 -2.65
CA VAL A 67 -6.50 11.26 -3.39
C VAL A 67 -5.18 11.93 -3.72
N VAL A 68 -5.19 13.17 -4.20
CA VAL A 68 -3.96 13.93 -4.49
C VAL A 68 -3.13 14.15 -3.21
N ALA A 69 -3.78 14.53 -2.11
CA ALA A 69 -3.09 14.72 -0.82
C ALA A 69 -2.45 13.42 -0.34
N ALA A 70 -3.19 12.29 -0.38
CA ALA A 70 -2.67 10.99 0.01
C ALA A 70 -1.49 10.55 -0.87
N ALA A 71 -1.60 10.74 -2.18
CA ALA A 71 -0.54 10.42 -3.14
C ALA A 71 0.72 11.26 -2.91
N VAL A 72 0.57 12.58 -2.79
CA VAL A 72 1.70 13.50 -2.59
C VAL A 72 2.38 13.26 -1.24
N CYS A 73 1.61 13.13 -0.16
CA CYS A 73 2.19 12.87 1.17
C CYS A 73 2.86 11.49 1.23
N GLY A 74 2.29 10.46 0.58
CA GLY A 74 2.92 9.15 0.45
C GLY A 74 4.23 9.22 -0.32
N MET A 75 4.28 9.96 -1.45
CA MET A 75 5.52 10.20 -2.20
C MET A 75 6.57 10.95 -1.37
N LEU A 76 6.18 12.04 -0.70
CA LEU A 76 7.10 12.82 0.13
C LEU A 76 7.66 11.99 1.29
N TYR A 77 6.81 11.16 1.91
CA TYR A 77 7.26 10.27 2.97
C TYR A 77 8.21 9.19 2.46
N SER A 78 7.96 8.63 1.30
CA SER A 78 8.83 7.64 0.68
C SER A 78 10.20 8.20 0.26
N LEU A 79 10.33 9.52 0.09
CA LEU A 79 11.64 10.17 -0.14
C LEU A 79 12.62 9.94 1.02
N LEU A 80 12.13 9.82 2.25
CA LEU A 80 12.98 9.52 3.41
C LEU A 80 13.65 8.16 3.25
N LEU A 81 12.88 7.13 2.82
CA LEU A 81 13.43 5.82 2.51
C LEU A 81 14.40 5.89 1.32
N ALA A 82 14.01 6.58 0.26
CA ALA A 82 14.86 6.73 -0.93
C ALA A 82 16.20 7.38 -0.58
N PHE A 83 16.19 8.46 0.19
CA PHE A 83 17.40 9.16 0.60
C PHE A 83 18.28 8.27 1.49
N ALA A 84 17.70 7.60 2.50
CA ALA A 84 18.43 6.71 3.40
C ALA A 84 19.08 5.53 2.64
N SER A 85 18.32 4.86 1.78
CA SER A 85 18.78 3.65 1.08
C SER A 85 19.71 3.95 -0.10
N ILE A 86 19.46 5.05 -0.83
CA ILE A 86 20.20 5.34 -2.07
C ILE A 86 21.44 6.21 -1.80
N ASN A 87 21.30 7.27 -0.99
CA ASN A 87 22.40 8.22 -0.73
C ASN A 87 23.25 7.79 0.46
N LEU A 88 22.61 7.42 1.57
CA LEU A 88 23.32 7.02 2.79
C LEU A 88 23.72 5.54 2.78
N LYS A 89 23.25 4.76 1.79
CA LYS A 89 23.49 3.29 1.69
C LYS A 89 23.11 2.55 3.00
N ALA A 90 22.12 3.09 3.74
CA ALA A 90 21.64 2.50 4.98
C ALA A 90 20.93 1.17 4.70
N ASP A 91 20.89 0.30 5.72
CA ASP A 91 20.10 -0.93 5.67
C ASP A 91 18.62 -0.60 5.45
N GLN A 92 18.05 -1.15 4.38
CA GLN A 92 16.71 -0.82 3.92
C GLN A 92 15.63 -1.40 4.83
N THR A 93 15.93 -2.53 5.50
CA THR A 93 15.02 -3.19 6.44
C THR A 93 14.91 -2.37 7.72
N ILE A 94 16.06 -1.96 8.28
CA ILE A 94 16.10 -1.12 9.48
C ILE A 94 15.48 0.24 9.19
N GLY A 95 15.84 0.87 8.07
CA GLY A 95 15.27 2.15 7.64
C GLY A 95 13.75 2.09 7.44
N GLY A 96 13.27 1.03 6.78
CA GLY A 96 11.85 0.82 6.54
C GLY A 96 11.04 0.63 7.82
N THR A 97 11.55 -0.19 8.75
CA THR A 97 10.88 -0.40 10.05
C THR A 97 10.88 0.86 10.92
N ALA A 98 11.96 1.62 10.94
CA ALA A 98 12.03 2.90 11.64
C ALA A 98 11.00 3.90 11.08
N LEU A 99 10.85 3.95 9.76
CA LEU A 99 9.83 4.80 9.10
C LEU A 99 8.41 4.35 9.44
N ASN A 100 8.12 3.06 9.56
CA ASN A 100 6.80 2.60 9.99
C ASN A 100 6.45 3.10 11.40
N MET A 101 7.40 3.05 12.34
CA MET A 101 7.21 3.57 13.70
C MET A 101 7.04 5.10 13.70
N LEU A 102 7.87 5.81 12.93
CA LEU A 102 7.80 7.26 12.79
C LEU A 102 6.46 7.70 12.20
N ALA A 103 5.95 7.00 11.18
CA ALA A 103 4.66 7.31 10.55
C ALA A 103 3.51 7.26 11.55
N THR A 104 3.45 6.21 12.37
CA THR A 104 2.41 6.06 13.40
C THR A 104 2.49 7.16 14.45
N ALA A 105 3.71 7.51 14.89
CA ALA A 105 3.93 8.59 15.84
C ALA A 105 3.48 9.95 15.28
N ILE A 106 3.88 10.27 14.04
CA ILE A 106 3.46 11.50 13.35
C ILE A 106 1.94 11.54 13.22
N ALA A 107 1.32 10.42 12.80
CA ALA A 107 -0.12 10.35 12.61
C ALA A 107 -0.88 10.58 13.92
N MET A 108 -0.43 10.00 15.02
CA MET A 108 -1.04 10.24 16.34
C MET A 108 -0.94 11.70 16.78
N ILE A 109 0.24 12.32 16.62
CA ILE A 109 0.46 13.72 17.02
C ILE A 109 -0.41 14.65 16.18
N LEU A 110 -0.42 14.49 14.86
CA LEU A 110 -1.20 15.33 13.97
C LEU A 110 -2.69 15.15 14.17
N ALA A 111 -3.19 13.91 14.40
CA ALA A 111 -4.59 13.65 14.66
C ALA A 111 -5.05 14.27 15.99
N LYS A 112 -4.26 14.17 17.05
CA LYS A 112 -4.55 14.81 18.35
C LYS A 112 -4.56 16.33 18.25
N ASN A 113 -3.60 16.91 17.55
CA ASN A 113 -3.53 18.35 17.33
C ASN A 113 -4.73 18.87 16.50
N PHE A 114 -5.12 18.16 15.45
CA PHE A 114 -6.25 18.50 14.61
C PHE A 114 -7.57 18.56 15.37
N ASN A 115 -7.79 17.61 16.29
CA ASN A 115 -9.00 17.56 17.11
C ASN A 115 -8.95 18.46 18.34
N GLY A 116 -7.80 19.01 18.72
CA GLY A 116 -7.62 19.73 19.99
C GLY A 116 -7.89 18.84 21.21
N SER A 117 -7.71 17.52 21.09
CA SER A 117 -8.05 16.54 22.13
C SER A 117 -6.94 15.52 22.36
N THR A 118 -7.05 14.73 23.43
CA THR A 118 -6.13 13.63 23.72
C THR A 118 -6.31 12.40 22.80
N SER A 119 -7.41 12.37 22.04
CA SER A 119 -7.75 11.24 21.17
C SER A 119 -7.20 11.41 19.76
N ALA A 120 -6.55 10.38 19.23
CA ALA A 120 -6.05 10.33 17.84
C ALA A 120 -7.14 9.87 16.83
N LYS A 121 -8.43 10.09 17.16
CA LYS A 121 -9.56 9.73 16.29
C LYS A 121 -9.98 10.94 15.47
N ILE A 122 -10.09 10.79 14.15
CA ILE A 122 -10.61 11.83 13.25
C ILE A 122 -11.91 11.32 12.65
N SER A 123 -12.96 12.14 12.76
CA SER A 123 -14.27 11.88 12.13
C SER A 123 -14.36 12.60 10.79
N TYR A 124 -14.92 11.95 9.80
CA TYR A 124 -15.07 12.47 8.43
C TYR A 124 -16.28 11.85 7.74
N THR A 125 -16.69 12.42 6.61
CA THR A 125 -17.80 11.90 5.81
C THR A 125 -17.24 11.03 4.68
N ASN A 126 -17.60 9.74 4.66
CA ASN A 126 -17.18 8.80 3.62
C ASN A 126 -18.10 8.77 2.40
N LYS A 127 -19.28 9.42 2.46
CA LYS A 127 -20.28 9.44 1.38
C LYS A 127 -19.72 9.78 -0.01
N PRO A 128 -18.83 10.77 -0.19
CA PRO A 128 -18.26 11.09 -1.50
C PRO A 128 -17.48 9.96 -2.15
N PHE A 129 -16.97 9.01 -1.36
CA PHE A 129 -16.14 7.90 -1.81
C PHE A 129 -16.91 6.62 -2.08
N LEU A 130 -18.23 6.65 -1.84
CA LEU A 130 -19.11 5.50 -2.02
C LEU A 130 -20.11 5.76 -3.15
N PHE A 131 -20.38 4.73 -3.94
CA PHE A 131 -21.43 4.73 -4.94
C PHE A 131 -22.23 3.43 -4.83
N SER A 132 -23.51 3.48 -5.18
CA SER A 132 -24.40 2.33 -5.08
C SER A 132 -24.69 1.76 -6.47
N ILE A 133 -24.47 0.46 -6.64
CA ILE A 133 -24.88 -0.31 -7.83
C ILE A 133 -25.69 -1.52 -7.34
N GLY A 134 -26.95 -1.62 -7.76
CA GLY A 134 -27.79 -2.78 -7.45
C GLY A 134 -28.00 -3.02 -5.95
N GLY A 135 -28.00 -1.97 -5.13
CA GLY A 135 -28.16 -2.07 -3.68
C GLY A 135 -26.87 -2.37 -2.90
N LEU A 136 -25.72 -2.50 -3.60
CA LEU A 136 -24.40 -2.61 -3.00
C LEU A 136 -23.70 -1.26 -3.00
N GLU A 137 -23.28 -0.81 -1.83
CA GLU A 137 -22.38 0.34 -1.70
C GLU A 137 -20.94 -0.10 -1.99
N LEU A 138 -20.39 0.37 -3.08
CA LEU A 138 -19.03 0.12 -3.52
C LEU A 138 -18.17 1.36 -3.35
N SER A 139 -16.87 1.16 -3.19
CA SER A 139 -15.90 2.26 -3.10
C SER A 139 -15.39 2.69 -4.47
N ILE A 140 -15.23 4.01 -4.67
CA ILE A 140 -14.62 4.59 -5.88
C ILE A 140 -13.18 4.11 -6.10
N PHE A 141 -12.53 3.61 -5.05
CA PHE A 141 -11.19 3.03 -5.16
C PHE A 141 -11.16 1.71 -5.95
N ILE A 142 -12.32 1.05 -6.15
CA ILE A 142 -12.39 -0.18 -6.97
C ILE A 142 -12.09 0.14 -8.44
N PRO A 143 -12.84 1.01 -9.13
CA PRO A 143 -12.51 1.37 -10.51
C PRO A 143 -11.16 2.08 -10.62
N LEU A 144 -10.81 2.94 -9.68
CA LEU A 144 -9.49 3.60 -9.64
C LEU A 144 -8.36 2.57 -9.54
N GLY A 145 -8.50 1.56 -8.68
CA GLY A 145 -7.50 0.51 -8.50
C GLY A 145 -7.32 -0.33 -9.77
N ILE A 146 -8.41 -0.66 -10.47
CA ILE A 146 -8.33 -1.38 -11.75
C ILE A 146 -7.60 -0.54 -12.81
N VAL A 147 -7.88 0.75 -12.89
CA VAL A 147 -7.16 1.67 -13.79
C VAL A 147 -5.67 1.70 -13.43
N LEU A 148 -5.33 1.84 -12.16
CA LEU A 148 -3.94 1.86 -11.69
C LEU A 148 -3.22 0.52 -11.91
N LEU A 149 -3.92 -0.62 -11.83
CA LEU A 149 -3.38 -1.93 -12.20
C LEU A 149 -2.97 -1.97 -13.68
N VAL A 150 -3.89 -1.55 -14.56
CA VAL A 150 -3.63 -1.53 -16.01
C VAL A 150 -2.50 -0.56 -16.35
N VAL A 151 -2.50 0.64 -15.76
CA VAL A 151 -1.42 1.63 -15.92
C VAL A 151 -0.09 1.05 -15.42
N SER A 152 -0.06 0.42 -14.25
CA SER A 152 1.14 -0.21 -13.71
C SER A 152 1.69 -1.30 -14.62
N TYR A 153 0.82 -2.13 -15.20
CA TYR A 153 1.22 -3.13 -16.19
C TYR A 153 1.82 -2.48 -17.45
N ILE A 154 1.16 -1.46 -18.01
CA ILE A 154 1.65 -0.75 -19.20
C ILE A 154 3.00 -0.10 -18.91
N VAL A 155 3.12 0.64 -17.81
CA VAL A 155 4.35 1.33 -17.41
C VAL A 155 5.49 0.33 -17.24
N MET A 156 5.25 -0.78 -16.55
CA MET A 156 6.30 -1.77 -16.24
C MET A 156 6.73 -2.58 -17.46
N TYR A 157 5.79 -2.99 -18.33
CA TYR A 157 6.08 -3.96 -19.40
C TYR A 157 6.04 -3.38 -20.81
N LYS A 158 5.38 -2.24 -21.03
CA LYS A 158 5.20 -1.66 -22.38
C LYS A 158 5.97 -0.35 -22.60
N THR A 159 6.67 0.17 -21.57
CA THR A 159 7.42 1.42 -21.69
C THR A 159 8.92 1.23 -21.55
N ARG A 160 9.69 2.19 -22.10
CA ARG A 160 11.16 2.25 -21.92
C ARG A 160 11.54 2.49 -20.47
N PHE A 161 10.68 3.18 -19.70
CA PHE A 161 10.88 3.42 -18.27
C PHE A 161 10.89 2.10 -17.50
N GLY A 162 9.86 1.27 -17.66
CA GLY A 162 9.77 -0.02 -16.97
C GLY A 162 10.91 -0.99 -17.34
N LEU A 163 11.35 -0.98 -18.61
CA LEU A 163 12.52 -1.76 -19.02
C LEU A 163 13.78 -1.32 -18.26
N ARG A 164 14.05 -0.01 -18.19
CA ARG A 164 15.19 0.55 -17.47
C ARG A 164 15.10 0.31 -15.97
N LEU A 165 13.91 0.42 -15.40
CA LEU A 165 13.68 0.17 -13.97
C LEU A 165 14.04 -1.28 -13.61
N ARG A 166 13.52 -2.26 -14.35
CA ARG A 166 13.82 -3.68 -14.16
C ARG A 166 15.30 -4.01 -14.38
N ALA A 167 15.94 -3.39 -15.37
CA ALA A 167 17.37 -3.56 -15.59
C ALA A 167 18.19 -3.07 -14.37
N CYS A 168 17.77 -1.99 -13.70
CA CYS A 168 18.41 -1.49 -12.48
C CYS A 168 18.23 -2.44 -11.29
N GLY A 169 17.10 -3.16 -11.22
CA GLY A 169 16.85 -4.16 -10.18
C GLY A 169 17.56 -5.50 -10.41
N GLU A 170 17.87 -5.84 -11.67
CA GLU A 170 18.58 -7.08 -11.99
C GLU A 170 20.10 -6.91 -11.95
N HIS A 171 20.64 -5.93 -12.69
CA HIS A 171 22.08 -5.67 -12.80
C HIS A 171 22.37 -4.17 -12.91
N PRO A 172 22.45 -3.42 -11.77
CA PRO A 172 22.62 -1.98 -11.80
C PRO A 172 23.92 -1.53 -12.46
N GLN A 173 25.02 -2.29 -12.33
CA GLN A 173 26.29 -1.96 -12.98
C GLN A 173 26.20 -2.08 -14.51
N ALA A 174 25.51 -3.11 -15.01
CA ALA A 174 25.26 -3.25 -16.44
C ALA A 174 24.32 -2.15 -16.96
N ALA A 175 23.32 -1.74 -16.19
CA ALA A 175 22.45 -0.63 -16.55
C ALA A 175 23.22 0.70 -16.63
N ASP A 176 24.14 0.96 -15.69
CA ASP A 176 24.99 2.17 -15.71
C ASP A 176 25.97 2.17 -16.90
N SER A 177 26.53 1.02 -17.28
CA SER A 177 27.47 0.91 -18.41
C SER A 177 26.85 1.28 -19.77
N VAL A 178 25.52 1.14 -19.92
CA VAL A 178 24.78 1.58 -21.10
C VAL A 178 24.16 2.97 -20.94
N GLY A 179 24.59 3.75 -19.95
CA GLY A 179 24.20 5.14 -19.75
C GLY A 179 22.87 5.35 -19.00
N ILE A 180 22.33 4.32 -18.35
CA ILE A 180 21.13 4.46 -17.52
C ILE A 180 21.54 5.00 -16.14
N ASN A 181 20.95 6.13 -15.71
CA ASN A 181 21.18 6.66 -14.38
C ASN A 181 20.44 5.85 -13.31
N VAL A 182 21.15 4.93 -12.63
CA VAL A 182 20.60 4.02 -11.64
C VAL A 182 19.99 4.77 -10.47
N TYR A 183 20.63 5.83 -9.97
CA TYR A 183 20.10 6.62 -8.86
C TYR A 183 18.72 7.22 -9.19
N ARG A 184 18.56 7.83 -10.37
CA ARG A 184 17.27 8.38 -10.80
C ARG A 184 16.20 7.30 -10.94
N MET A 185 16.55 6.12 -11.43
CA MET A 185 15.61 5.00 -11.56
C MET A 185 15.16 4.49 -10.20
N ARG A 186 16.08 4.34 -9.24
CA ARG A 186 15.75 3.94 -7.87
C ARG A 186 14.83 4.94 -7.19
N TYR A 187 15.15 6.24 -7.27
CA TYR A 187 14.26 7.29 -6.75
C TYR A 187 12.86 7.23 -7.38
N ALA A 188 12.78 7.09 -8.70
CA ALA A 188 11.49 7.00 -9.39
C ALA A 188 10.67 5.77 -8.94
N GLY A 189 11.30 4.61 -8.77
CA GLY A 189 10.65 3.40 -8.27
C GLY A 189 10.07 3.60 -6.87
N VAL A 190 10.85 4.16 -5.95
CA VAL A 190 10.41 4.44 -4.57
C VAL A 190 9.31 5.50 -4.53
N LEU A 191 9.38 6.55 -5.36
CA LEU A 191 8.33 7.57 -5.43
C LEU A 191 7.01 7.02 -5.96
N ILE A 192 7.03 6.17 -6.99
CA ILE A 192 5.83 5.49 -7.49
C ILE A 192 5.26 4.57 -6.40
N SER A 193 6.14 3.90 -5.66
CA SER A 193 5.74 3.10 -4.49
C SER A 193 5.04 3.96 -3.44
N GLY A 194 5.58 5.14 -3.14
CA GLY A 194 4.97 6.11 -2.23
C GLY A 194 3.60 6.61 -2.71
N PHE A 195 3.46 6.87 -4.02
CA PHE A 195 2.19 7.24 -4.63
C PHE A 195 1.12 6.15 -4.44
N LEU A 196 1.43 4.93 -4.84
CA LEU A 196 0.49 3.81 -4.77
C LEU A 196 0.19 3.41 -3.33
N GLY A 197 1.21 3.40 -2.46
CA GLY A 197 1.05 3.12 -1.03
C GLY A 197 0.20 4.16 -0.31
N GLY A 198 0.39 5.45 -0.62
CA GLY A 198 -0.41 6.55 -0.06
C GLY A 198 -1.88 6.47 -0.47
N VAL A 199 -2.15 6.25 -1.78
CA VAL A 199 -3.52 6.03 -2.28
C VAL A 199 -4.12 4.76 -1.68
N GLY A 200 -3.34 3.69 -1.55
CA GLY A 200 -3.76 2.44 -0.89
C GLY A 200 -4.14 2.65 0.58
N GLY A 201 -3.39 3.48 1.30
CA GLY A 201 -3.70 3.87 2.68
C GLY A 201 -5.03 4.61 2.80
N LEU A 202 -5.29 5.57 1.93
CA LEU A 202 -6.57 6.27 1.85
C LEU A 202 -7.73 5.32 1.52
N ALA A 203 -7.52 4.42 0.55
CA ALA A 203 -8.49 3.41 0.16
C ALA A 203 -8.81 2.41 1.28
N TYR A 204 -7.88 2.20 2.21
CA TYR A 204 -8.09 1.37 3.39
C TYR A 204 -8.93 2.07 4.45
N VAL A 205 -8.61 3.34 4.75
CA VAL A 205 -9.18 4.08 5.87
C VAL A 205 -10.59 4.57 5.58
N ILE A 206 -10.80 5.32 4.50
CA ILE A 206 -12.05 6.08 4.28
C ILE A 206 -13.28 5.21 4.04
N PRO A 207 -13.27 4.19 3.16
CA PRO A 207 -14.50 3.44 2.88
C PRO A 207 -14.96 2.54 4.03
N SER A 208 -14.05 2.22 4.96
CA SER A 208 -14.31 1.23 6.00
C SER A 208 -15.18 1.77 7.12
N VAL A 209 -14.93 3.01 7.56
CA VAL A 209 -15.58 3.63 8.71
C VAL A 209 -15.68 5.15 8.53
N GLN A 210 -16.46 5.82 9.38
CA GLN A 210 -16.59 7.29 9.41
C GLN A 210 -15.70 7.97 10.47
N THR A 211 -15.02 7.18 11.28
CA THR A 211 -14.07 7.65 12.29
C THR A 211 -12.90 6.69 12.34
N TRP A 212 -11.70 7.19 12.10
CA TRP A 212 -10.49 6.38 12.14
C TRP A 212 -9.62 6.73 13.34
N ASN A 213 -9.13 5.69 14.03
CA ASN A 213 -8.18 5.84 15.13
C ASN A 213 -6.76 5.58 14.64
N PHE A 214 -5.96 6.63 14.55
CA PHE A 214 -4.56 6.54 14.08
C PHE A 214 -3.62 5.86 15.08
N GLU A 215 -4.05 5.57 16.32
CA GLU A 215 -3.27 4.73 17.25
C GLU A 215 -3.14 3.28 16.75
N VAL A 216 -4.14 2.80 16.01
CA VAL A 216 -4.13 1.44 15.43
C VAL A 216 -3.35 1.36 14.12
N GLY A 217 -3.08 2.52 13.49
CA GLY A 217 -2.46 2.58 12.15
C GLY A 217 -3.32 1.90 11.09
N VAL A 218 -2.71 1.08 10.24
CA VAL A 218 -3.40 0.27 9.21
C VAL A 218 -3.33 -1.24 9.51
N ALA A 219 -3.09 -1.58 10.77
CA ALA A 219 -3.18 -2.93 11.34
C ALA A 219 -2.41 -4.02 10.55
N GLY A 220 -1.17 -3.70 10.15
CA GLY A 220 -0.29 -4.66 9.45
C GLY A 220 -0.65 -4.91 7.99
N THR A 221 -1.57 -4.12 7.42
CA THR A 221 -2.03 -4.31 6.03
C THR A 221 -0.92 -4.06 5.02
N GLY A 222 0.03 -3.16 5.30
CA GLY A 222 1.22 -2.94 4.47
C GLY A 222 2.17 -4.13 4.46
N PHE A 223 2.37 -4.79 5.61
CA PHE A 223 3.16 -6.03 5.66
C PHE A 223 2.45 -7.19 4.92
N LEU A 224 1.13 -7.28 5.03
CA LEU A 224 0.37 -8.26 4.26
C LEU A 224 0.48 -8.00 2.75
N ALA A 225 0.55 -6.73 2.34
CA ALA A 225 0.74 -6.36 0.94
C ALA A 225 2.13 -6.78 0.40
N LEU A 226 3.18 -6.77 1.24
CA LEU A 226 4.49 -7.36 0.86
C LEU A 226 4.36 -8.86 0.60
N ALA A 227 3.65 -9.59 1.46
CA ALA A 227 3.40 -11.02 1.22
C ALA A 227 2.60 -11.24 -0.08
N VAL A 228 1.59 -10.40 -0.36
CA VAL A 228 0.83 -10.41 -1.62
C VAL A 228 1.72 -10.19 -2.83
N MET A 229 2.67 -9.25 -2.75
CA MET A 229 3.62 -8.96 -3.82
C MET A 229 4.55 -10.16 -4.09
N ILE A 230 5.13 -10.75 -3.05
CA ILE A 230 6.00 -11.92 -3.14
C ILE A 230 5.21 -13.10 -3.74
N PHE A 231 3.99 -13.35 -3.25
CA PHE A 231 3.12 -14.39 -3.77
C PHE A 231 2.72 -14.14 -5.24
N GLY A 232 2.49 -12.88 -5.60
CA GLY A 232 2.26 -12.44 -6.98
C GLY A 232 3.49 -12.46 -7.88
N GLN A 233 4.67 -12.85 -7.36
CA GLN A 233 5.93 -12.96 -8.10
C GLN A 233 6.29 -11.67 -8.84
N TRP A 234 6.08 -10.52 -8.22
CA TRP A 234 6.34 -9.18 -8.77
C TRP A 234 5.68 -8.92 -10.15
N LYS A 235 4.59 -9.64 -10.47
CA LYS A 235 3.83 -9.46 -11.72
C LYS A 235 2.46 -8.84 -11.42
N PRO A 236 2.06 -7.71 -12.07
CA PRO A 236 0.85 -6.96 -11.72
C PRO A 236 -0.43 -7.79 -11.67
N PHE A 237 -0.70 -8.60 -12.68
CA PHE A 237 -1.91 -9.43 -12.71
C PHE A 237 -1.89 -10.58 -11.70
N ASN A 238 -0.71 -11.15 -11.43
CA ASN A 238 -0.56 -12.17 -10.40
C ASN A 238 -0.73 -11.54 -9.00
N ILE A 239 -0.21 -10.31 -8.79
CA ILE A 239 -0.43 -9.51 -7.57
C ILE A 239 -1.92 -9.27 -7.37
N PHE A 240 -2.68 -8.95 -8.43
CA PHE A 240 -4.14 -8.82 -8.33
C PHE A 240 -4.80 -10.12 -7.87
N GLY A 241 -4.44 -11.25 -8.48
CA GLY A 241 -4.96 -12.57 -8.07
C GLY A 241 -4.62 -12.90 -6.61
N ALA A 242 -3.37 -12.69 -6.21
CA ALA A 242 -2.91 -12.87 -4.84
C ALA A 242 -3.65 -11.93 -3.86
N ALA A 243 -3.82 -10.66 -4.22
CA ALA A 243 -4.54 -9.69 -3.42
C ALA A 243 -6.00 -10.11 -3.18
N MET A 244 -6.69 -10.57 -4.22
CA MET A 244 -8.06 -11.07 -4.09
C MET A 244 -8.12 -12.31 -3.17
N PHE A 245 -7.17 -13.23 -3.30
CA PHE A 245 -7.08 -14.41 -2.44
C PHE A 245 -6.92 -14.02 -0.96
N PHE A 246 -5.94 -13.17 -0.61
CA PHE A 246 -5.74 -12.74 0.77
C PHE A 246 -6.89 -11.85 1.29
N ALA A 247 -7.54 -11.09 0.41
CA ALA A 247 -8.69 -10.29 0.76
C ALA A 247 -9.90 -11.12 1.21
N VAL A 248 -10.08 -12.33 0.68
CA VAL A 248 -11.13 -13.25 1.17
C VAL A 248 -10.94 -13.54 2.65
N PHE A 249 -9.72 -13.90 3.09
CA PHE A 249 -9.45 -14.16 4.51
C PHE A 249 -9.64 -12.90 5.37
N LYS A 250 -9.18 -11.74 4.90
CA LYS A 250 -9.38 -10.47 5.61
C LYS A 250 -10.87 -10.11 5.72
N SER A 251 -11.65 -10.40 4.69
CA SER A 251 -13.09 -10.18 4.67
C SER A 251 -13.83 -11.12 5.61
N LEU A 252 -13.45 -12.38 5.63
CA LEU A 252 -14.00 -13.37 6.56
C LEU A 252 -13.75 -12.94 8.02
N ALA A 253 -12.54 -12.46 8.31
CA ALA A 253 -12.22 -11.93 9.62
C ALA A 253 -13.13 -10.75 10.02
N ASN A 254 -13.40 -9.84 9.07
CA ASN A 254 -14.21 -8.64 9.34
C ASN A 254 -15.72 -8.94 9.51
N ILE A 255 -16.24 -10.02 8.92
CA ILE A 255 -17.66 -10.40 9.02
C ILE A 255 -17.89 -11.56 9.96
N ALA A 256 -16.86 -12.11 10.61
CA ALA A 256 -16.95 -13.29 11.45
C ALA A 256 -18.01 -13.14 12.54
N ASP A 257 -18.00 -12.01 13.25
CA ASP A 257 -18.92 -11.72 14.35
C ASP A 257 -20.39 -11.56 13.90
N SER A 258 -20.64 -11.31 12.60
CA SER A 258 -21.97 -11.09 12.03
C SER A 258 -22.50 -12.27 11.21
N THR A 259 -21.79 -13.40 11.19
CA THR A 259 -22.14 -14.59 10.38
C THR A 259 -22.24 -15.86 11.23
N VAL A 260 -22.53 -16.98 10.55
CA VAL A 260 -22.54 -18.32 11.17
C VAL A 260 -21.20 -18.64 11.87
N LEU A 261 -20.10 -17.99 11.49
CA LEU A 261 -18.80 -18.13 12.12
C LEU A 261 -18.79 -17.68 13.59
N ALA A 262 -19.68 -16.77 13.99
CA ALA A 262 -19.86 -16.39 15.39
C ALA A 262 -20.30 -17.58 16.29
N GLN A 263 -20.98 -18.58 15.71
CA GLN A 263 -21.41 -19.77 16.43
C GLN A 263 -20.24 -20.71 16.83
N LEU A 264 -19.08 -20.55 16.18
CA LEU A 264 -17.87 -21.32 16.53
C LEU A 264 -17.24 -20.84 17.86
N GLY A 265 -17.66 -19.70 18.38
CA GLY A 265 -17.18 -19.19 19.67
C GLY A 265 -15.70 -18.75 19.65
N TRP A 266 -15.09 -18.62 18.47
CA TRP A 266 -13.71 -18.18 18.34
C TRP A 266 -13.61 -16.66 18.50
N SER A 267 -12.57 -16.21 19.18
CA SER A 267 -12.28 -14.79 19.30
C SER A 267 -12.02 -14.18 17.91
N SER A 268 -12.49 -12.94 17.67
CA SER A 268 -12.24 -12.20 16.42
C SER A 268 -10.75 -12.07 16.11
N ASN A 269 -9.88 -12.13 17.12
CA ASN A 269 -8.42 -12.13 16.94
C ASN A 269 -7.92 -13.34 16.15
N ILE A 270 -8.53 -14.53 16.31
CA ILE A 270 -8.16 -15.74 15.56
C ILE A 270 -8.46 -15.54 14.07
N TYR A 271 -9.61 -14.96 13.74
CA TYR A 271 -9.97 -14.65 12.35
C TYR A 271 -9.03 -13.61 11.75
N ASN A 272 -8.60 -12.61 12.51
CA ASN A 272 -7.65 -11.61 12.07
C ASN A 272 -6.23 -12.19 11.81
N MET A 273 -5.87 -13.30 12.44
CA MET A 273 -4.61 -14.00 12.17
C MET A 273 -4.64 -14.85 10.89
N MET A 274 -5.82 -15.24 10.40
CA MET A 274 -5.94 -16.14 9.24
C MET A 274 -5.18 -15.67 7.98
N PRO A 275 -5.23 -14.40 7.54
CA PRO A 275 -4.48 -13.97 6.37
C PRO A 275 -2.96 -14.15 6.54
N PHE A 276 -2.44 -13.91 7.74
CA PHE A 276 -1.01 -14.05 8.04
C PHE A 276 -0.58 -15.52 8.10
N ILE A 277 -1.40 -16.39 8.72
CA ILE A 277 -1.17 -17.83 8.73
C ILE A 277 -1.20 -18.37 7.30
N ALA A 278 -2.20 -17.99 6.51
CA ALA A 278 -2.29 -18.37 5.11
C ALA A 278 -1.06 -17.94 4.32
N SER A 279 -0.55 -16.71 4.55
CA SER A 279 0.67 -16.23 3.88
C SER A 279 1.89 -17.07 4.25
N MET A 280 2.08 -17.43 5.52
CA MET A 280 3.20 -18.27 5.96
C MET A 280 3.15 -19.66 5.33
N VAL A 281 1.97 -20.30 5.34
CA VAL A 281 1.77 -21.63 4.75
C VAL A 281 2.09 -21.60 3.25
N ILE A 282 1.55 -20.63 2.51
CA ILE A 282 1.73 -20.56 1.07
C ILE A 282 3.18 -20.23 0.71
N LEU A 283 3.80 -19.27 1.40
CA LEU A 283 5.20 -18.91 1.16
C LEU A 283 6.15 -20.09 1.40
N SER A 284 5.85 -21.00 2.34
CA SER A 284 6.66 -22.19 2.56
C SER A 284 6.68 -23.15 1.35
N PHE A 285 5.63 -23.14 0.53
CA PHE A 285 5.56 -23.96 -0.70
C PHE A 285 6.05 -23.21 -1.96
N THR A 286 6.01 -21.89 -1.97
CA THR A 286 6.29 -21.09 -3.18
C THR A 286 7.67 -20.41 -3.16
N SER A 287 8.39 -20.43 -2.03
CA SER A 287 9.67 -19.75 -1.85
C SER A 287 10.79 -20.24 -2.78
N THR A 288 10.76 -21.50 -3.21
CA THR A 288 11.79 -22.11 -4.06
C THR A 288 11.86 -21.52 -5.47
N ASN A 289 10.79 -20.90 -5.95
CA ASN A 289 10.68 -20.33 -7.30
C ASN A 289 10.51 -18.81 -7.29
N SER A 290 11.11 -18.11 -6.32
CA SER A 290 11.02 -16.65 -6.22
C SER A 290 11.64 -15.97 -7.45
N GLN A 291 10.92 -14.98 -8.00
CA GLN A 291 11.36 -14.11 -9.10
C GLN A 291 11.73 -12.70 -8.60
N ALA A 292 12.25 -12.62 -7.38
CA ALA A 292 12.74 -11.36 -6.82
C ALA A 292 13.87 -10.78 -7.69
N PRO A 293 13.96 -9.45 -7.87
CA PRO A 293 15.06 -8.81 -8.57
C PRO A 293 16.41 -9.10 -7.88
N LYS A 294 17.44 -9.46 -8.64
CA LYS A 294 18.73 -9.94 -8.09
C LYS A 294 19.49 -8.91 -7.27
N ALA A 295 19.39 -7.63 -7.61
CA ALA A 295 20.04 -6.53 -6.89
C ALA A 295 19.13 -5.86 -5.87
N GLU A 296 18.01 -6.50 -5.50
CA GLU A 296 17.11 -6.04 -4.47
C GLU A 296 17.82 -5.98 -3.11
N GLY A 297 17.66 -4.86 -2.40
CA GLY A 297 18.29 -4.66 -1.10
C GLY A 297 19.78 -4.35 -1.14
N VAL A 298 20.44 -4.46 -2.29
CA VAL A 298 21.87 -4.19 -2.42
C VAL A 298 22.10 -2.72 -2.74
N PRO A 299 22.86 -1.98 -1.89
CA PRO A 299 23.25 -0.61 -2.18
C PRO A 299 24.05 -0.55 -3.49
N TYR A 300 23.70 0.39 -4.36
CA TYR A 300 24.44 0.61 -5.59
C TYR A 300 25.63 1.55 -5.37
N ASP A 301 26.81 1.12 -5.78
CA ASP A 301 28.01 1.94 -5.79
C ASP A 301 28.60 2.04 -7.20
N LYS A 302 28.68 3.25 -7.72
CA LYS A 302 29.25 3.52 -9.05
C LYS A 302 30.75 3.24 -9.11
N GLY A 303 31.46 3.29 -7.98
CA GLY A 303 32.90 3.07 -7.89
C GLY A 303 33.31 1.60 -7.76
N SER A 304 32.42 0.72 -7.37
CA SER A 304 32.67 -0.72 -7.25
C SER A 304 32.52 -1.39 -8.64
N ARG A 305 33.62 -1.50 -9.38
CA ARG A 305 33.72 -2.31 -10.60
C ARG A 305 34.47 -3.59 -10.31
#